data_e31d3bca7f3975949dbf73fba945fd9e
#
_entry.id   e31d3bca7f3975949dbf73fba945fd9e
#
_cell.length_a   1.000
_cell.length_b   1.000
_cell.length_c   1.000
_cell.angle_alpha   90.00
_cell.angle_beta   90.00
_cell.angle_gamma   90.00
#
_symmetry.space_group_name_H-M   'P 1'
#
loop_
_entity.id
_entity.type
_entity.pdbx_description
1 polymer ?
#
loop_
_entity_poly.entity_id
_entity_poly.type
_entity_poly.pdbx_seq_one_letter_code
_entity_poly.pdbx_strand_id
1 'polypeptide(L)'
;MNKLRFKKYLFGLISATTLLSGVVACDKNEKPNPDNPVNPPTPNPGTETVINGTKIASSNTLVGLISDSKTGKGIAGVPVTDGYTFTSTDENGVYQFKANRYCRNVYYTLPSEYKVNLDSKTKLPVFYSTSEIKYNKQNRNDFVLEPLDAPEKNFTFIAIGDPQCKTNSDVERFRTETLPDMRNFISTSQANGKYENVYIMSMGDITFDNTVQWKPMHDVMSRFTANGTDYIPFFNLVGNHDHDASTNTQYESTQNYVDLFGPVDYSFNRGDVHIIVMDNVQVTTTNGKTWSYDAGLSPAQLKWLKEDLDLVKDKQNKMVFFCAHIPFRAGAKSGGASVNKDKNYDEVLKLLTDFHEAHIMIGHTHYPQNWIHSAYKTKGGNPIYEHVHG
;
A
#
# COMPACT_ATOMS: atom_id res chain seq x y z
N MET A 1 -27.17 -0.39 58.37
CA MET A 1 -26.93 -1.53 59.25
C MET A 1 -26.67 -2.78 58.41
N ASN A 2 -25.64 -3.51 58.80
CA ASN A 2 -25.07 -4.79 58.33
C ASN A 2 -23.97 -4.63 57.23
N LYS A 3 -22.77 -4.55 57.69
CA LYS A 3 -21.69 -5.43 58.25
C LYS A 3 -21.12 -6.44 57.23
N LEU A 4 -19.88 -6.07 56.86
CA LEU A 4 -18.70 -6.84 56.44
C LEU A 4 -18.73 -8.37 56.70
N ARG A 5 -18.09 -9.11 55.78
CA ARG A 5 -17.17 -10.21 56.13
C ARG A 5 -15.99 -10.32 55.17
N PHE A 6 -14.79 -10.09 55.72
CA PHE A 6 -13.49 -10.51 55.19
C PHE A 6 -13.32 -12.02 55.34
N LYS A 7 -12.69 -12.67 54.35
CA LYS A 7 -12.00 -13.95 54.58
C LYS A 7 -10.55 -13.83 54.08
N LYS A 8 -9.65 -13.94 55.08
CA LYS A 8 -8.21 -14.22 54.91
C LYS A 8 -8.04 -15.69 54.55
N TYR A 9 -7.12 -16.00 53.63
CA TYR A 9 -6.45 -17.30 53.61
C TYR A 9 -4.94 -17.13 53.50
N LEU A 10 -4.30 -17.99 54.21
CA LEU A 10 -3.04 -18.13 54.85
C LEU A 10 -1.93 -18.56 53.87
N PHE A 11 -0.70 -18.19 54.23
CA PHE A 11 0.58 -18.54 53.65
C PHE A 11 0.83 -20.05 53.54
N GLY A 12 1.48 -20.47 52.45
CA GLY A 12 2.25 -21.69 52.32
C GLY A 12 3.56 -21.40 51.59
N LEU A 13 4.67 -21.37 52.35
CA LEU A 13 6.04 -21.39 51.83
C LEU A 13 6.33 -22.79 51.28
N ILE A 14 6.80 -22.84 50.04
CA ILE A 14 7.61 -23.98 49.57
C ILE A 14 8.85 -23.39 48.88
N SER A 15 9.98 -23.70 49.50
CA SER A 15 11.32 -23.48 48.99
C SER A 15 11.61 -24.45 47.83
N ALA A 16 12.06 -23.95 46.69
CA ALA A 16 12.73 -24.76 45.67
C ALA A 16 13.79 -23.94 44.95
N THR A 17 14.95 -24.46 45.01
CA THR A 17 16.26 -24.19 44.45
C THR A 17 16.32 -23.51 43.07
N THR A 18 17.16 -22.49 43.04
CA THR A 18 17.69 -21.75 41.88
C THR A 18 18.29 -22.66 40.80
N LEU A 19 17.75 -22.52 39.58
CA LEU A 19 18.50 -22.73 38.34
C LEU A 19 18.51 -21.39 37.60
N LEU A 20 19.69 -20.77 37.53
CA LEU A 20 19.95 -19.61 36.68
C LEU A 20 19.88 -20.07 35.21
N SER A 21 18.77 -19.77 34.56
CA SER A 21 18.72 -19.63 33.10
C SER A 21 18.51 -18.15 32.82
N GLY A 22 19.52 -17.50 32.22
CA GLY A 22 19.49 -16.09 31.86
C GLY A 22 18.36 -15.84 30.85
N VAL A 23 17.28 -15.27 31.34
CA VAL A 23 16.24 -14.66 30.51
C VAL A 23 16.75 -13.26 30.19
N VAL A 24 17.21 -13.06 28.97
CA VAL A 24 17.37 -11.71 28.42
C VAL A 24 15.94 -11.14 28.35
N ALA A 25 15.65 -10.22 29.26
CA ALA A 25 14.42 -9.44 29.22
C ALA A 25 14.43 -8.61 27.95
N CYS A 26 13.57 -8.95 26.99
CA CYS A 26 13.23 -8.02 25.91
C CYS A 26 12.49 -6.84 26.55
N ASP A 27 13.11 -5.70 26.49
CA ASP A 27 12.48 -4.43 26.88
C ASP A 27 11.31 -4.14 25.92
N LYS A 28 10.09 -4.20 26.44
CA LYS A 28 8.83 -4.07 25.67
C LYS A 28 8.47 -2.62 25.35
N ASN A 29 9.36 -1.67 25.58
CA ASN A 29 9.06 -0.22 25.55
C ASN A 29 9.77 0.58 24.45
N GLU A 30 10.54 -0.01 23.56
CA GLU A 30 11.05 0.73 22.40
C GLU A 30 10.01 0.76 21.27
N LYS A 31 9.42 1.92 21.06
CA LYS A 31 8.52 2.19 19.94
C LYS A 31 9.30 2.11 18.62
N PRO A 32 8.71 1.54 17.54
CA PRO A 32 9.36 1.46 16.24
C PRO A 32 9.70 2.85 15.69
N ASN A 33 10.98 3.06 15.38
CA ASN A 33 11.45 4.20 14.59
C ASN A 33 11.99 3.65 13.26
N PRO A 34 11.33 3.89 12.12
CA PRO A 34 11.74 3.36 10.82
C PRO A 34 13.10 3.89 10.34
N ASP A 35 13.57 5.02 10.88
CA ASP A 35 14.81 5.67 10.46
C ASP A 35 16.07 5.14 11.19
N ASN A 36 15.93 4.17 12.10
CA ASN A 36 17.07 3.62 12.84
C ASN A 36 17.10 2.08 12.83
N PRO A 37 17.68 1.42 11.82
CA PRO A 37 17.65 -0.03 11.67
C PRO A 37 18.57 -0.73 12.69
N VAL A 38 18.00 -1.55 13.56
CA VAL A 38 18.75 -2.50 14.40
C VAL A 38 18.99 -3.80 13.63
N ASN A 39 20.21 -4.29 13.60
CA ASN A 39 20.57 -5.53 12.91
C ASN A 39 19.86 -6.76 13.52
N PRO A 40 19.24 -7.64 12.71
CA PRO A 40 18.59 -8.84 13.21
C PRO A 40 19.62 -9.89 13.67
N PRO A 41 19.23 -10.82 14.59
CA PRO A 41 20.06 -11.96 14.97
C PRO A 41 20.30 -12.90 13.78
N THR A 42 21.50 -13.49 13.73
CA THR A 42 21.91 -14.44 12.69
C THR A 42 21.04 -15.70 12.76
N PRO A 43 20.47 -16.19 11.65
CA PRO A 43 19.69 -17.42 11.62
C PRO A 43 20.54 -18.65 11.94
N ASN A 44 19.95 -19.64 12.61
CA ASN A 44 20.58 -20.94 12.84
C ASN A 44 20.80 -21.68 11.50
N PRO A 45 21.94 -22.35 11.28
CA PRO A 45 22.19 -23.13 10.06
C PRO A 45 21.29 -24.38 10.03
N GLY A 46 20.18 -24.30 9.29
CA GLY A 46 19.30 -25.41 8.96
C GLY A 46 19.56 -25.93 7.54
N THR A 47 19.01 -27.09 7.23
CA THR A 47 19.08 -27.75 5.91
C THR A 47 18.84 -26.76 4.77
N GLU A 48 19.68 -26.85 3.76
CA GLU A 48 19.64 -26.01 2.56
C GLU A 48 18.26 -26.05 1.90
N THR A 49 17.58 -24.92 1.86
CA THR A 49 16.24 -24.80 1.25
C THR A 49 16.39 -24.49 -0.22
N VAL A 50 15.75 -25.26 -1.09
CA VAL A 50 15.67 -25.02 -2.53
C VAL A 50 14.23 -24.74 -2.92
N ILE A 51 13.99 -23.68 -3.66
CA ILE A 51 12.66 -23.33 -4.23
C ILE A 51 12.81 -23.29 -5.76
N ASN A 52 12.02 -24.08 -6.47
CA ASN A 52 12.01 -24.14 -7.93
C ASN A 52 13.40 -24.15 -8.60
N GLY A 53 14.34 -24.90 -8.03
CA GLY A 53 15.73 -24.99 -8.50
C GLY A 53 16.69 -23.93 -7.95
N THR A 54 16.20 -22.89 -7.30
CA THR A 54 17.02 -21.83 -6.69
C THR A 54 17.34 -22.15 -5.23
N LYS A 55 18.61 -22.10 -4.89
CA LYS A 55 19.12 -22.23 -3.51
C LYS A 55 18.81 -20.98 -2.71
N ILE A 56 18.22 -21.15 -1.55
CA ILE A 56 17.87 -20.04 -0.65
C ILE A 56 18.97 -19.82 0.37
N ALA A 57 19.48 -18.58 0.43
CA ALA A 57 20.46 -18.20 1.44
C ALA A 57 19.81 -18.18 2.84
N SER A 58 20.46 -18.78 3.83
CA SER A 58 19.96 -18.89 5.20
C SER A 58 19.75 -17.53 5.89
N SER A 59 20.42 -16.47 5.42
CA SER A 59 20.25 -15.09 5.90
C SER A 59 18.98 -14.42 5.39
N ASN A 60 18.34 -14.96 4.34
CA ASN A 60 17.14 -14.39 3.74
C ASN A 60 15.90 -14.88 4.48
N THR A 61 15.08 -13.93 4.92
CA THR A 61 13.89 -14.19 5.74
C THR A 61 12.59 -14.02 4.97
N LEU A 62 12.60 -13.36 3.81
CA LEU A 62 11.48 -13.32 2.87
C LEU A 62 11.89 -14.08 1.61
N VAL A 63 11.11 -15.09 1.26
CA VAL A 63 11.38 -15.98 0.12
C VAL A 63 10.06 -16.39 -0.52
N GLY A 64 10.08 -16.71 -1.80
CA GLY A 64 8.91 -17.24 -2.47
C GLY A 64 9.10 -17.43 -3.97
N LEU A 65 8.08 -17.94 -4.59
CA LEU A 65 7.96 -18.19 -6.03
C LEU A 65 6.84 -17.32 -6.59
N ILE A 66 7.10 -16.63 -7.70
CA ILE A 66 6.07 -16.02 -8.53
C ILE A 66 5.97 -16.85 -9.81
N SER A 67 4.80 -17.41 -10.08
CA SER A 67 4.58 -18.33 -11.19
C SER A 67 3.37 -17.97 -12.04
N ASP A 68 3.43 -18.33 -13.30
CA ASP A 68 2.36 -18.19 -14.28
C ASP A 68 1.33 -19.33 -14.12
N SER A 69 0.05 -18.99 -13.98
CA SER A 69 -1.02 -19.94 -13.71
C SER A 69 -1.31 -20.91 -14.88
N LYS A 70 -1.04 -20.49 -16.12
CA LYS A 70 -1.29 -21.32 -17.32
C LYS A 70 -0.17 -22.31 -17.59
N THR A 71 1.08 -21.89 -17.32
CA THR A 71 2.26 -22.71 -17.64
C THR A 71 2.88 -23.40 -16.43
N GLY A 72 2.58 -22.91 -15.22
CA GLY A 72 3.23 -23.34 -13.97
C GLY A 72 4.69 -22.89 -13.83
N LYS A 73 5.24 -22.17 -14.80
CA LYS A 73 6.64 -21.73 -14.78
C LYS A 73 6.83 -20.50 -13.91
N GLY A 74 8.02 -20.35 -13.34
CA GLY A 74 8.44 -19.13 -12.65
C GLY A 74 8.48 -17.94 -13.61
N ILE A 75 8.11 -16.76 -13.10
CA ILE A 75 8.13 -15.49 -13.84
C ILE A 75 9.36 -14.72 -13.39
N ALA A 76 10.31 -14.50 -14.28
CA ALA A 76 11.54 -13.78 -14.01
C ALA A 76 11.34 -12.25 -14.05
N GLY A 77 12.14 -11.53 -13.24
CA GLY A 77 12.23 -10.07 -13.29
C GLY A 77 11.04 -9.32 -12.66
N VAL A 78 10.18 -9.99 -11.91
CA VAL A 78 9.07 -9.35 -11.18
C VAL A 78 9.64 -8.65 -9.95
N PRO A 79 9.46 -7.33 -9.78
CA PRO A 79 9.88 -6.63 -8.57
C PRO A 79 9.08 -7.10 -7.35
N VAL A 80 9.79 -7.32 -6.23
CA VAL A 80 9.20 -7.72 -4.94
C VAL A 80 9.80 -6.87 -3.84
N THR A 81 8.96 -6.43 -2.92
CA THR A 81 9.36 -5.54 -1.83
C THR A 81 8.71 -5.91 -0.50
N ASP A 82 9.27 -5.42 0.58
CA ASP A 82 8.71 -5.46 1.94
C ASP A 82 8.24 -4.07 2.42
N GLY A 83 8.19 -3.09 1.50
CA GLY A 83 7.90 -1.70 1.79
C GLY A 83 9.13 -0.85 2.11
N TYR A 84 10.32 -1.48 2.17
CA TYR A 84 11.59 -0.80 2.50
C TYR A 84 12.72 -1.13 1.54
N THR A 85 12.70 -2.31 0.97
CA THR A 85 13.76 -2.85 0.11
C THR A 85 13.15 -3.59 -1.06
N PHE A 86 13.75 -3.48 -2.23
CA PHE A 86 13.35 -4.24 -3.42
C PHE A 86 14.33 -5.38 -3.72
N THR A 87 13.78 -6.41 -4.32
CA THR A 87 14.46 -7.44 -5.10
C THR A 87 13.66 -7.73 -6.36
N SER A 88 14.17 -8.60 -7.22
CA SER A 88 13.41 -9.12 -8.35
C SER A 88 13.49 -10.64 -8.36
N THR A 89 12.48 -11.30 -8.93
CA THR A 89 12.54 -12.73 -9.16
C THR A 89 13.67 -13.09 -10.13
N ASP A 90 14.37 -14.20 -9.86
CA ASP A 90 15.39 -14.76 -10.73
C ASP A 90 14.79 -15.48 -11.96
N GLU A 91 15.62 -16.13 -12.76
CA GLU A 91 15.22 -16.91 -13.95
C GLU A 91 14.22 -18.02 -13.65
N ASN A 92 14.20 -18.53 -12.42
CA ASN A 92 13.29 -19.56 -11.95
C ASN A 92 12.00 -18.98 -11.31
N GLY A 93 11.84 -17.64 -11.31
CA GLY A 93 10.73 -16.96 -10.67
C GLY A 93 10.83 -16.83 -9.16
N VAL A 94 12.00 -17.09 -8.58
CA VAL A 94 12.21 -17.09 -7.13
C VAL A 94 12.75 -15.74 -6.68
N TYR A 95 12.16 -15.23 -5.61
CA TYR A 95 12.68 -14.07 -4.90
C TYR A 95 13.17 -14.44 -3.51
N GLN A 96 14.20 -13.76 -3.04
CA GLN A 96 14.73 -13.93 -1.70
C GLN A 96 15.47 -12.69 -1.23
N PHE A 97 15.18 -12.22 -0.04
CA PHE A 97 15.88 -11.11 0.62
C PHE A 97 15.64 -11.12 2.12
N LYS A 98 16.35 -10.24 2.83
CA LYS A 98 16.21 -10.10 4.28
C LYS A 98 15.13 -9.08 4.59
N ALA A 99 14.09 -9.46 5.36
CA ALA A 99 13.01 -8.57 5.77
C ALA A 99 13.52 -7.38 6.58
N ASN A 100 12.95 -6.22 6.34
CA ASN A 100 13.02 -5.12 7.29
C ASN A 100 12.20 -5.49 8.54
N ARG A 101 12.64 -5.04 9.72
CA ARG A 101 11.94 -5.34 10.99
C ARG A 101 10.52 -4.76 11.08
N TYR A 102 10.23 -3.75 10.26
CA TYR A 102 8.91 -3.10 10.20
C TYR A 102 8.06 -3.60 9.03
N CYS A 103 8.51 -4.63 8.33
CA CYS A 103 7.75 -5.27 7.26
C CYS A 103 6.44 -5.82 7.78
N ARG A 104 5.31 -5.38 7.20
CA ARG A 104 3.97 -5.92 7.47
C ARG A 104 3.54 -6.93 6.41
N ASN A 105 3.93 -6.68 5.16
CA ASN A 105 3.60 -7.51 4.01
C ASN A 105 4.84 -7.67 3.12
N VAL A 106 4.95 -8.79 2.43
CA VAL A 106 5.76 -8.89 1.21
C VAL A 106 4.80 -8.81 0.02
N TYR A 107 5.16 -8.05 -1.00
CA TYR A 107 4.30 -7.80 -2.15
C TYR A 107 5.10 -7.57 -3.42
N TYR A 108 4.43 -7.65 -4.56
CA TYR A 108 5.07 -7.51 -5.87
C TYR A 108 4.45 -6.37 -6.67
N THR A 109 5.26 -5.75 -7.54
CA THR A 109 4.76 -4.85 -8.58
C THR A 109 4.18 -5.68 -9.70
N LEU A 110 2.87 -5.60 -9.91
CA LEU A 110 2.17 -6.40 -10.92
C LEU A 110 2.66 -6.05 -12.34
N PRO A 111 3.17 -7.03 -13.11
CA PRO A 111 3.52 -6.80 -14.51
C PRO A 111 2.28 -6.56 -15.39
N SER A 112 2.44 -5.76 -16.45
CA SER A 112 1.33 -5.36 -17.33
C SER A 112 0.70 -6.53 -18.12
N GLU A 113 1.43 -7.63 -18.26
CA GLU A 113 1.03 -8.83 -19.00
C GLU A 113 0.11 -9.75 -18.21
N TYR A 114 -0.12 -9.45 -16.91
CA TYR A 114 -0.90 -10.29 -16.00
C TYR A 114 -2.13 -9.56 -15.49
N LYS A 115 -3.19 -10.34 -15.22
CA LYS A 115 -4.41 -9.84 -14.58
C LYS A 115 -4.14 -9.40 -13.15
N VAL A 116 -4.93 -8.44 -12.66
CA VAL A 116 -4.96 -8.11 -11.24
C VAL A 116 -5.53 -9.30 -10.47
N ASN A 117 -4.75 -9.85 -9.53
CA ASN A 117 -5.27 -10.86 -8.62
C ASN A 117 -6.32 -10.24 -7.69
N LEU A 118 -7.45 -10.90 -7.56
CA LEU A 118 -8.53 -10.49 -6.68
C LEU A 118 -8.70 -11.50 -5.54
N ASP A 119 -8.86 -11.03 -4.33
CA ASP A 119 -9.18 -11.88 -3.18
C ASP A 119 -10.44 -12.71 -3.45
N SER A 120 -10.43 -13.95 -3.03
CA SER A 120 -11.51 -14.90 -3.35
C SER A 120 -12.87 -14.51 -2.78
N LYS A 121 -12.91 -13.79 -1.66
CA LYS A 121 -14.11 -13.38 -0.93
C LYS A 121 -14.52 -11.95 -1.24
N THR A 122 -13.60 -11.02 -1.11
CA THR A 122 -13.87 -9.58 -1.23
C THR A 122 -13.81 -9.08 -2.66
N LYS A 123 -13.08 -9.78 -3.54
CA LYS A 123 -12.80 -9.35 -4.91
C LYS A 123 -12.08 -7.99 -5.00
N LEU A 124 -11.43 -7.58 -3.91
CA LEU A 124 -10.49 -6.48 -3.92
C LEU A 124 -9.11 -6.94 -4.41
N PRO A 125 -8.28 -6.07 -4.97
CA PRO A 125 -6.93 -6.42 -5.39
C PRO A 125 -6.09 -7.01 -4.26
N VAL A 126 -5.42 -8.13 -4.54
CA VAL A 126 -4.49 -8.77 -3.61
C VAL A 126 -3.19 -9.11 -4.33
N PHE A 127 -2.16 -8.34 -4.04
CA PHE A 127 -0.81 -8.46 -4.59
C PHE A 127 0.24 -8.57 -3.48
N TYR A 128 -0.18 -8.86 -2.28
CA TYR A 128 0.60 -8.90 -1.05
C TYR A 128 0.31 -10.15 -0.23
N SER A 129 1.24 -10.48 0.68
CA SER A 129 1.06 -11.56 1.64
C SER A 129 -0.01 -11.20 2.66
N THR A 130 -0.96 -12.12 2.87
CA THR A 130 -2.00 -12.00 3.90
C THR A 130 -1.62 -12.68 5.22
N SER A 131 -0.48 -13.37 5.26
CA SER A 131 0.05 -14.01 6.45
C SER A 131 0.97 -13.05 7.20
N GLU A 132 0.92 -13.09 8.53
CA GLU A 132 1.83 -12.34 9.39
C GLU A 132 3.30 -12.63 9.06
N ILE A 133 4.09 -11.61 8.81
CA ILE A 133 5.54 -11.73 8.60
C ILE A 133 6.25 -11.81 9.95
N LYS A 134 6.94 -12.92 10.16
CA LYS A 134 7.79 -13.12 11.35
C LYS A 134 9.21 -12.70 11.04
N TYR A 135 9.55 -11.50 11.41
CA TYR A 135 10.79 -10.79 11.09
C TYR A 135 12.09 -11.62 11.25
N ASN A 136 12.20 -12.47 12.27
CA ASN A 136 13.39 -13.27 12.57
C ASN A 136 13.32 -14.72 12.09
N LYS A 137 12.34 -15.07 11.24
CA LYS A 137 12.15 -16.40 10.67
C LYS A 137 12.04 -16.30 9.16
N GLN A 138 12.31 -17.41 8.48
CA GLN A 138 12.04 -17.50 7.06
C GLN A 138 10.50 -17.55 6.85
N ASN A 139 10.00 -16.62 6.05
CA ASN A 139 8.60 -16.55 5.64
C ASN A 139 8.53 -16.84 4.15
N ARG A 140 7.82 -17.89 3.79
CA ARG A 140 7.57 -18.23 2.40
C ARG A 140 6.22 -17.71 1.97
N ASN A 141 6.20 -16.91 0.90
CA ASN A 141 4.97 -16.42 0.28
C ASN A 141 5.09 -16.59 -1.24
N ASP A 142 4.29 -17.49 -1.78
CA ASP A 142 4.24 -17.75 -3.20
C ASP A 142 3.05 -17.01 -3.82
N PHE A 143 3.24 -16.50 -5.05
CA PHE A 143 2.19 -15.81 -5.80
C PHE A 143 2.00 -16.49 -7.16
N VAL A 144 0.75 -16.62 -7.58
CA VAL A 144 0.39 -17.18 -8.87
C VAL A 144 -0.31 -16.09 -9.67
N LEU A 145 0.22 -15.76 -10.85
CA LEU A 145 -0.30 -14.72 -11.70
C LEU A 145 -1.01 -15.32 -12.93
N GLU A 146 -2.19 -14.82 -13.25
CA GLU A 146 -2.91 -15.22 -14.45
C GLU A 146 -2.53 -14.30 -15.61
N PRO A 147 -1.95 -14.82 -16.71
CA PRO A 147 -1.59 -13.98 -17.85
C PRO A 147 -2.84 -13.46 -18.56
N LEU A 148 -2.76 -12.25 -19.08
CA LEU A 148 -3.74 -11.70 -20.02
C LEU A 148 -3.74 -12.53 -21.32
N ASP A 149 -4.89 -12.59 -21.99
CA ASP A 149 -4.99 -13.27 -23.30
C ASP A 149 -4.33 -12.47 -24.42
N ALA A 150 -4.22 -11.15 -24.28
CA ALA A 150 -3.51 -10.23 -25.16
C ALA A 150 -2.97 -9.02 -24.36
N PRO A 151 -1.91 -8.34 -24.84
CA PRO A 151 -1.43 -7.12 -24.22
C PRO A 151 -2.55 -6.07 -24.14
N GLU A 152 -2.68 -5.47 -22.97
CA GLU A 152 -3.63 -4.40 -22.73
C GLU A 152 -3.09 -3.09 -23.35
N LYS A 153 -3.75 -2.59 -24.39
CA LYS A 153 -3.36 -1.36 -25.08
C LYS A 153 -4.09 -0.15 -24.53
N ASN A 154 -5.33 -0.34 -24.12
CA ASN A 154 -6.18 0.70 -23.56
C ASN A 154 -6.78 0.21 -22.25
N PHE A 155 -6.86 1.11 -21.30
CA PHE A 155 -7.60 0.88 -20.07
C PHE A 155 -8.22 2.20 -19.60
N THR A 156 -9.21 2.09 -18.72
CA THR A 156 -9.86 3.24 -18.10
C THR A 156 -9.54 3.24 -16.62
N PHE A 157 -9.00 4.35 -16.14
CA PHE A 157 -8.71 4.57 -14.74
C PHE A 157 -9.72 5.56 -14.16
N ILE A 158 -10.55 5.11 -13.21
CA ILE A 158 -11.57 5.92 -12.55
C ILE A 158 -11.05 6.30 -11.17
N ALA A 159 -10.75 7.58 -10.98
CA ALA A 159 -10.39 8.12 -9.67
C ALA A 159 -11.64 8.61 -8.94
N ILE A 160 -11.77 8.23 -7.66
CA ILE A 160 -12.85 8.66 -6.77
C ILE A 160 -12.20 9.49 -5.67
N GLY A 161 -12.57 10.78 -5.57
CA GLY A 161 -12.12 11.64 -4.48
C GLY A 161 -12.90 11.36 -3.20
N ASP A 162 -12.27 11.45 -2.10
CA ASP A 162 -12.68 11.71 -0.72
C ASP A 162 -14.11 11.23 -0.33
N PRO A 163 -14.39 9.92 -0.25
CA PRO A 163 -15.70 9.41 0.20
C PRO A 163 -16.08 9.87 1.61
N GLN A 164 -15.10 10.04 2.50
CA GLN A 164 -15.21 10.59 3.85
C GLN A 164 -16.40 10.07 4.68
N CYS A 165 -16.61 8.76 4.67
CA CYS A 165 -17.71 8.14 5.40
C CYS A 165 -17.44 8.14 6.91
N LYS A 166 -18.18 8.97 7.66
CA LYS A 166 -18.06 9.13 9.11
C LYS A 166 -19.05 8.26 9.87
N THR A 167 -20.22 8.02 9.30
CA THR A 167 -21.34 7.32 9.93
C THR A 167 -21.84 6.18 9.07
N ASN A 168 -22.63 5.27 9.64
CA ASN A 168 -23.31 4.23 8.86
C ASN A 168 -24.22 4.80 7.78
N SER A 169 -24.79 5.99 8.00
CA SER A 169 -25.63 6.68 7.00
C SER A 169 -24.79 7.10 5.78
N ASP A 170 -23.55 7.55 6.00
CA ASP A 170 -22.66 7.94 4.90
C ASP A 170 -22.25 6.72 4.08
N VAL A 171 -21.91 5.60 4.75
CA VAL A 171 -21.63 4.33 4.10
C VAL A 171 -22.83 3.84 3.29
N GLU A 172 -24.05 3.97 3.84
CA GLU A 172 -25.27 3.61 3.14
C GLU A 172 -25.51 4.47 1.90
N ARG A 173 -25.23 5.77 1.97
CA ARG A 173 -25.30 6.66 0.80
C ARG A 173 -24.25 6.30 -0.25
N PHE A 174 -23.02 6.00 0.17
CA PHE A 174 -22.00 5.53 -0.76
C PHE A 174 -22.46 4.26 -1.48
N ARG A 175 -23.08 3.33 -0.74
CA ARG A 175 -23.60 2.06 -1.29
C ARG A 175 -24.80 2.26 -2.23
N THR A 176 -25.72 3.19 -1.91
CA THR A 176 -27.01 3.31 -2.62
C THR A 176 -27.05 4.45 -3.65
N GLU A 177 -26.12 5.39 -3.57
CA GLU A 177 -26.03 6.54 -4.47
C GLU A 177 -24.76 6.44 -5.35
N THR A 178 -23.57 6.49 -4.74
CA THR A 178 -22.30 6.56 -5.48
C THR A 178 -21.99 5.30 -6.29
N LEU A 179 -22.07 4.12 -5.67
CA LEU A 179 -21.74 2.88 -6.40
C LEU A 179 -22.74 2.54 -7.52
N PRO A 180 -24.05 2.74 -7.39
CA PRO A 180 -24.98 2.60 -8.51
C PRO A 180 -24.72 3.57 -9.66
N ASP A 181 -24.40 4.83 -9.37
CA ASP A 181 -24.07 5.82 -10.39
C ASP A 181 -22.80 5.42 -11.15
N MET A 182 -21.76 4.99 -10.45
CA MET A 182 -20.55 4.43 -11.06
C MET A 182 -20.85 3.22 -11.95
N ARG A 183 -21.68 2.27 -11.48
CA ARG A 183 -22.06 1.10 -12.28
C ARG A 183 -22.77 1.53 -13.57
N ASN A 184 -23.69 2.45 -13.47
CA ASN A 184 -24.42 2.99 -14.62
C ASN A 184 -23.49 3.69 -15.61
N PHE A 185 -22.56 4.51 -15.10
CA PHE A 185 -21.56 5.20 -15.92
C PHE A 185 -20.67 4.21 -16.66
N ILE A 186 -20.12 3.21 -15.98
CA ILE A 186 -19.23 2.20 -16.56
C ILE A 186 -19.98 1.35 -17.58
N SER A 187 -21.13 0.78 -17.24
CA SER A 187 -21.89 -0.10 -18.13
C SER A 187 -22.38 0.62 -19.38
N THR A 188 -22.85 1.86 -19.26
CA THR A 188 -23.24 2.70 -20.41
C THR A 188 -22.05 2.99 -21.31
N SER A 189 -20.90 3.29 -20.74
CA SER A 189 -19.70 3.62 -21.49
C SER A 189 -19.08 2.40 -22.16
N GLN A 190 -19.10 1.23 -21.52
CA GLN A 190 -18.68 -0.03 -22.11
C GLN A 190 -19.61 -0.47 -23.26
N ALA A 191 -20.91 -0.35 -23.08
CA ALA A 191 -21.89 -0.64 -24.13
C ALA A 191 -21.69 0.22 -25.39
N ASN A 192 -21.16 1.42 -25.23
CA ASN A 192 -20.82 2.32 -26.33
C ASN A 192 -19.38 2.11 -26.87
N GLY A 193 -18.64 1.09 -26.39
CA GLY A 193 -17.27 0.82 -26.76
C GLY A 193 -16.27 1.91 -26.33
N LYS A 194 -16.64 2.73 -25.35
CA LYS A 194 -15.82 3.86 -24.90
C LYS A 194 -14.76 3.46 -23.88
N TYR A 195 -15.09 2.54 -22.98
CA TYR A 195 -14.21 2.16 -21.87
C TYR A 195 -13.99 0.66 -21.86
N GLU A 196 -12.73 0.30 -21.99
CA GLU A 196 -12.25 -1.08 -21.86
C GLU A 196 -11.43 -1.18 -20.57
N ASN A 197 -11.31 -2.39 -20.01
CA ASN A 197 -10.38 -2.70 -18.92
C ASN A 197 -10.42 -1.66 -17.80
N VAL A 198 -11.53 -1.58 -17.08
CA VAL A 198 -11.74 -0.55 -16.06
C VAL A 198 -11.03 -0.91 -14.75
N TYR A 199 -10.31 0.08 -14.20
CA TYR A 199 -9.70 0.04 -12.86
C TYR A 199 -10.20 1.25 -12.06
N ILE A 200 -10.53 1.04 -10.79
CA ILE A 200 -11.00 2.09 -9.89
C ILE A 200 -9.95 2.33 -8.82
N MET A 201 -9.73 3.59 -8.45
CA MET A 201 -8.88 4.01 -7.35
C MET A 201 -9.60 5.03 -6.47
N SER A 202 -9.75 4.73 -5.18
CA SER A 202 -10.09 5.75 -4.20
C SER A 202 -8.85 6.57 -3.87
N MET A 203 -9.00 7.90 -3.91
CA MET A 203 -7.88 8.85 -3.73
C MET A 203 -7.66 9.24 -2.27
N GLY A 204 -8.01 8.35 -1.33
CA GLY A 204 -7.87 8.58 0.11
C GLY A 204 -9.11 9.18 0.74
N ASP A 205 -9.00 9.43 2.05
CA ASP A 205 -10.10 9.88 2.90
C ASP A 205 -11.36 9.02 2.70
N ILE A 206 -11.15 7.70 2.76
CA ILE A 206 -12.22 6.70 2.65
C ILE A 206 -13.15 6.81 3.85
N THR A 207 -12.56 6.95 5.05
CA THR A 207 -13.27 7.23 6.30
C THR A 207 -13.04 8.69 6.73
N PHE A 208 -13.72 9.14 7.78
CA PHE A 208 -13.55 10.48 8.33
C PHE A 208 -13.32 10.41 9.84
N ASP A 209 -12.04 10.30 10.25
CA ASP A 209 -11.61 10.23 11.65
C ASP A 209 -12.34 9.15 12.47
N ASN A 210 -12.84 8.11 11.82
CA ASN A 210 -13.65 7.09 12.47
C ASN A 210 -13.25 5.67 12.05
N THR A 211 -12.41 5.05 12.86
CA THR A 211 -11.90 3.70 12.61
C THR A 211 -12.98 2.61 12.56
N VAL A 212 -14.17 2.87 13.16
CA VAL A 212 -15.32 1.95 13.12
C VAL A 212 -15.87 1.79 11.71
N GLN A 213 -15.70 2.80 10.84
CA GLN A 213 -16.21 2.76 9.46
C GLN A 213 -15.30 2.02 8.47
N TRP A 214 -14.11 1.60 8.87
CA TRP A 214 -13.19 0.84 8.01
C TRP A 214 -13.83 -0.44 7.47
N LYS A 215 -14.34 -1.27 8.35
CA LYS A 215 -14.95 -2.55 7.94
C LYS A 215 -16.22 -2.35 7.09
N PRO A 216 -17.16 -1.46 7.43
CA PRO A 216 -18.29 -1.12 6.57
C PRO A 216 -17.87 -0.64 5.17
N MET A 217 -16.88 0.24 5.06
CA MET A 217 -16.41 0.75 3.76
C MET A 217 -15.72 -0.33 2.94
N HIS A 218 -14.87 -1.14 3.57
CA HIS A 218 -14.27 -2.29 2.91
C HIS A 218 -15.33 -3.26 2.36
N ASP A 219 -16.37 -3.55 3.13
CA ASP A 219 -17.45 -4.45 2.69
C ASP A 219 -18.25 -3.88 1.52
N VAL A 220 -18.51 -2.58 1.52
CA VAL A 220 -19.26 -1.89 0.46
C VAL A 220 -18.46 -1.82 -0.85
N MET A 221 -17.14 -1.62 -0.77
CA MET A 221 -16.25 -1.62 -1.94
C MET A 221 -16.00 -3.04 -2.48
N SER A 222 -16.20 -4.06 -1.64
CA SER A 222 -15.99 -5.45 -2.02
C SER A 222 -16.94 -5.90 -3.13
N ARG A 223 -16.46 -6.77 -4.03
CA ARG A 223 -17.25 -7.41 -5.08
C ARG A 223 -17.91 -6.41 -6.03
N PHE A 224 -17.25 -5.29 -6.30
CA PHE A 224 -17.78 -4.29 -7.23
C PHE A 224 -17.80 -4.83 -8.66
N THR A 225 -18.92 -4.67 -9.33
CA THR A 225 -19.14 -5.06 -10.72
C THR A 225 -20.08 -4.08 -11.40
N ALA A 226 -19.89 -3.80 -12.69
CA ALA A 226 -20.78 -2.95 -13.47
C ALA A 226 -21.90 -3.75 -14.16
N ASN A 227 -21.62 -5.02 -14.50
CA ASN A 227 -22.54 -5.90 -15.27
C ASN A 227 -23.11 -7.07 -14.46
N GLY A 228 -22.76 -7.18 -13.18
CA GLY A 228 -23.21 -8.27 -12.30
C GLY A 228 -22.34 -9.55 -12.35
N THR A 229 -21.39 -9.65 -13.26
CA THR A 229 -20.55 -10.83 -13.45
C THR A 229 -19.06 -10.55 -13.29
N ASP A 230 -18.54 -9.53 -13.98
CA ASP A 230 -17.12 -9.24 -14.03
C ASP A 230 -16.73 -8.26 -12.92
N TYR A 231 -15.88 -8.72 -12.02
CA TYR A 231 -15.39 -7.89 -10.93
C TYR A 231 -14.37 -6.87 -11.42
N ILE A 232 -14.57 -5.62 -11.06
CA ILE A 232 -13.68 -4.51 -11.40
C ILE A 232 -12.69 -4.32 -10.26
N PRO A 233 -11.37 -4.34 -10.53
CA PRO A 233 -10.37 -4.06 -9.51
C PRO A 233 -10.57 -2.67 -8.90
N PHE A 234 -10.77 -2.64 -7.59
CA PHE A 234 -10.98 -1.42 -6.82
C PHE A 234 -9.79 -1.22 -5.88
N PHE A 235 -8.83 -0.42 -6.32
CA PHE A 235 -7.65 -0.04 -5.56
C PHE A 235 -7.97 1.09 -4.58
N ASN A 236 -7.14 1.25 -3.56
CA ASN A 236 -7.31 2.27 -2.54
C ASN A 236 -5.97 2.89 -2.19
N LEU A 237 -5.98 4.14 -1.77
CA LEU A 237 -4.88 4.78 -1.06
C LEU A 237 -5.40 5.42 0.24
N VAL A 238 -4.49 5.73 1.15
CA VAL A 238 -4.80 6.29 2.46
C VAL A 238 -4.74 7.82 2.41
N GLY A 239 -5.74 8.49 3.01
CA GLY A 239 -5.78 9.93 3.19
C GLY A 239 -5.57 10.33 4.66
N ASN A 240 -5.58 11.62 4.97
CA ASN A 240 -5.30 12.09 6.33
C ASN A 240 -6.38 11.71 7.35
N HIS A 241 -7.65 11.64 6.95
CA HIS A 241 -8.74 11.19 7.81
C HIS A 241 -8.81 9.66 7.98
N ASP A 242 -7.99 8.95 7.24
CA ASP A 242 -7.85 7.49 7.30
C ASP A 242 -6.83 7.03 8.33
N HIS A 243 -5.96 7.93 8.80
CA HIS A 243 -5.03 7.65 9.86
C HIS A 243 -5.71 7.60 11.22
N ASP A 244 -5.33 6.63 12.05
CA ASP A 244 -5.83 6.54 13.43
C ASP A 244 -5.17 7.61 14.30
N ALA A 245 -5.90 8.71 14.53
CA ALA A 245 -5.43 9.84 15.33
C ALA A 245 -5.25 9.52 16.82
N SER A 246 -5.63 8.33 17.28
CA SER A 246 -5.35 7.87 18.64
C SER A 246 -3.94 7.33 18.83
N THR A 247 -3.21 7.13 17.74
CA THR A 247 -1.83 6.63 17.71
C THR A 247 -0.83 7.78 17.57
N ASN A 248 0.47 7.49 17.71
CA ASN A 248 1.51 8.51 17.69
C ASN A 248 2.58 8.29 16.61
N THR A 249 2.47 7.24 15.83
CA THR A 249 3.46 6.89 14.79
C THR A 249 2.79 6.65 13.46
N GLN A 250 3.52 6.91 12.37
CA GLN A 250 3.09 6.57 11.00
C GLN A 250 2.71 5.09 10.88
N TYR A 251 3.51 4.22 11.49
CA TYR A 251 3.30 2.78 11.44
C TYR A 251 1.98 2.36 12.10
N GLU A 252 1.70 2.86 13.31
CA GLU A 252 0.48 2.49 14.04
C GLU A 252 -0.77 3.10 13.41
N SER A 253 -0.68 4.34 12.92
CA SER A 253 -1.83 5.08 12.40
C SER A 253 -2.46 4.47 11.15
N THR A 254 -1.69 3.74 10.35
CA THR A 254 -2.15 3.07 9.13
C THR A 254 -2.55 1.61 9.33
N GLN A 255 -2.54 1.07 10.57
CA GLN A 255 -2.77 -0.36 10.81
C GLN A 255 -4.15 -0.82 10.34
N ASN A 256 -5.20 -0.05 10.61
CA ASN A 256 -6.57 -0.39 10.17
C ASN A 256 -6.68 -0.49 8.64
N TYR A 257 -6.00 0.41 7.92
CA TYR A 257 -5.94 0.35 6.46
C TYR A 257 -5.20 -0.90 5.99
N VAL A 258 -4.01 -1.16 6.54
CA VAL A 258 -3.17 -2.29 6.13
C VAL A 258 -3.84 -3.64 6.36
N ASP A 259 -4.58 -3.79 7.45
CA ASP A 259 -5.31 -5.01 7.76
C ASP A 259 -6.42 -5.34 6.74
N LEU A 260 -6.93 -4.33 6.04
CA LEU A 260 -8.04 -4.48 5.08
C LEU A 260 -7.61 -4.39 3.62
N PHE A 261 -6.66 -3.52 3.30
CA PHE A 261 -6.29 -3.18 1.92
C PHE A 261 -4.82 -3.50 1.57
N GLY A 262 -4.00 -3.88 2.55
CA GLY A 262 -2.60 -4.19 2.36
C GLY A 262 -1.67 -2.97 2.43
N PRO A 263 -0.54 -2.97 1.69
CA PRO A 263 0.48 -1.93 1.81
C PRO A 263 -0.04 -0.54 1.43
N VAL A 264 0.45 0.49 2.12
CA VAL A 264 0.11 1.90 1.85
C VAL A 264 0.93 2.49 0.70
N ASP A 265 2.14 1.96 0.50
CA ASP A 265 3.03 2.34 -0.60
C ASP A 265 3.18 1.12 -1.52
N TYR A 266 2.76 1.23 -2.79
CA TYR A 266 2.83 0.14 -3.76
C TYR A 266 2.81 0.65 -5.19
N SER A 267 3.15 -0.24 -6.15
CA SER A 267 3.08 0.07 -7.57
C SER A 267 2.53 -1.10 -8.39
N PHE A 268 2.02 -0.82 -9.57
CA PHE A 268 1.56 -1.81 -10.53
C PHE A 268 1.60 -1.25 -11.95
N ASN A 269 1.59 -2.13 -12.95
CA ASN A 269 1.65 -1.72 -14.35
C ASN A 269 0.36 -2.09 -15.09
N ARG A 270 -0.14 -1.18 -15.93
CA ARG A 270 -1.21 -1.45 -16.90
C ARG A 270 -0.83 -0.88 -18.26
N GLY A 271 -0.82 -1.72 -19.29
CA GLY A 271 -0.30 -1.31 -20.60
C GLY A 271 1.09 -0.67 -20.48
N ASP A 272 1.25 0.49 -21.06
CA ASP A 272 2.49 1.29 -20.98
C ASP A 272 2.46 2.33 -19.84
N VAL A 273 1.63 2.13 -18.83
CA VAL A 273 1.54 3.01 -17.66
C VAL A 273 2.07 2.31 -16.42
N HIS A 274 3.01 2.97 -15.74
CA HIS A 274 3.45 2.61 -14.40
C HIS A 274 2.67 3.43 -13.37
N ILE A 275 1.95 2.78 -12.48
CA ILE A 275 1.09 3.42 -11.48
C ILE A 275 1.71 3.21 -10.11
N ILE A 276 1.98 4.32 -9.43
CA ILE A 276 2.58 4.37 -8.09
C ILE A 276 1.53 4.91 -7.14
N VAL A 277 1.37 4.30 -5.99
CA VAL A 277 0.47 4.72 -4.92
C VAL A 277 1.30 4.91 -3.66
N MET A 278 1.22 6.11 -3.06
CA MET A 278 2.01 6.43 -1.87
C MET A 278 1.21 7.21 -0.83
N ASP A 279 1.41 6.83 0.43
CA ASP A 279 0.96 7.60 1.58
C ASP A 279 1.84 8.85 1.74
N ASN A 280 1.34 10.00 1.33
CA ASN A 280 2.04 11.26 1.51
C ASN A 280 1.57 12.08 2.72
N VAL A 281 0.88 11.43 3.65
CA VAL A 281 0.50 11.98 4.96
C VAL A 281 1.57 11.59 5.98
N GLN A 282 2.31 12.54 6.50
CA GLN A 282 3.35 12.28 7.49
C GLN A 282 2.84 12.65 8.88
N VAL A 283 2.60 11.63 9.71
CA VAL A 283 2.13 11.83 11.09
C VAL A 283 3.16 12.61 11.91
N THR A 284 2.72 13.69 12.51
CA THR A 284 3.48 14.50 13.45
C THR A 284 2.74 14.58 14.77
N THR A 285 3.47 14.82 15.86
CA THR A 285 2.86 14.99 17.16
C THR A 285 3.37 16.25 17.82
N THR A 286 2.47 17.10 18.30
CA THR A 286 2.85 18.26 19.11
C THR A 286 3.11 17.78 20.54
N ASN A 287 4.37 17.94 20.99
CA ASN A 287 4.82 17.49 22.33
C ASN A 287 4.54 15.99 22.60
N GLY A 288 4.49 15.17 21.57
CA GLY A 288 4.20 13.74 21.68
C GLY A 288 2.78 13.39 22.15
N LYS A 289 1.84 14.32 22.10
CA LYS A 289 0.48 14.13 22.66
C LYS A 289 -0.66 14.52 21.74
N THR A 290 -0.45 15.46 20.84
CA THR A 290 -1.51 15.92 19.93
C THR A 290 -1.16 15.44 18.54
N TRP A 291 -2.01 14.60 17.97
CA TRP A 291 -1.90 14.14 16.59
C TRP A 291 -2.00 15.32 15.63
N SER A 292 -1.15 15.32 14.64
CA SER A 292 -1.16 16.24 13.52
C SER A 292 -0.47 15.55 12.34
N TYR A 293 -0.45 16.19 11.19
CA TYR A 293 0.27 15.68 10.03
C TYR A 293 0.89 16.80 9.20
N ASP A 294 1.92 16.42 8.46
CA ASP A 294 2.52 17.19 7.37
C ASP A 294 2.34 16.44 6.06
N ALA A 295 2.45 17.14 4.94
CA ALA A 295 2.45 16.54 3.61
C ALA A 295 3.86 16.25 3.11
N GLY A 296 4.08 15.10 2.48
CA GLY A 296 5.36 14.75 1.88
C GLY A 296 5.69 13.26 2.01
N LEU A 297 6.89 12.89 1.61
CA LEU A 297 7.40 11.53 1.77
C LEU A 297 8.52 11.50 2.82
N SER A 298 8.54 10.47 3.64
CA SER A 298 9.68 10.20 4.51
C SER A 298 10.93 9.83 3.69
N PRO A 299 12.13 9.92 4.26
CA PRO A 299 13.35 9.45 3.57
C PRO A 299 13.28 7.99 3.13
N ALA A 300 12.61 7.13 3.92
CA ALA A 300 12.41 5.73 3.58
C ALA A 300 11.49 5.56 2.36
N GLN A 301 10.38 6.30 2.30
CA GLN A 301 9.48 6.29 1.15
C GLN A 301 10.13 6.87 -0.11
N LEU A 302 10.93 7.93 0.02
CA LEU A 302 11.67 8.48 -1.12
C LEU A 302 12.71 7.49 -1.65
N LYS A 303 13.38 6.75 -0.76
CA LYS A 303 14.28 5.66 -1.14
C LYS A 303 13.49 4.56 -1.88
N TRP A 304 12.35 4.13 -1.31
CA TRP A 304 11.49 3.12 -1.93
C TRP A 304 11.04 3.55 -3.33
N LEU A 305 10.59 4.80 -3.50
CA LEU A 305 10.19 5.36 -4.78
C LEU A 305 11.33 5.32 -5.81
N LYS A 306 12.55 5.70 -5.42
CA LYS A 306 13.73 5.63 -6.30
C LYS A 306 14.00 4.20 -6.76
N GLU A 307 13.99 3.25 -5.83
CA GLU A 307 14.23 1.83 -6.13
C GLU A 307 13.13 1.25 -7.02
N ASP A 308 11.86 1.57 -6.78
CA ASP A 308 10.75 1.16 -7.64
C ASP A 308 10.92 1.69 -9.05
N LEU A 309 11.17 2.99 -9.18
CA LEU A 309 11.37 3.63 -10.48
C LEU A 309 12.61 3.09 -11.22
N ASP A 310 13.69 2.73 -10.52
CA ASP A 310 14.89 2.17 -11.14
C ASP A 310 14.65 0.79 -11.77
N LEU A 311 13.65 0.07 -11.30
CA LEU A 311 13.23 -1.22 -11.85
C LEU A 311 12.34 -1.09 -13.10
N VAL A 312 11.78 0.09 -13.37
CA VAL A 312 10.98 0.33 -14.57
C VAL A 312 11.87 0.44 -15.79
N LYS A 313 11.69 -0.47 -16.75
CA LYS A 313 12.39 -0.45 -18.04
C LYS A 313 11.67 0.48 -19.02
N ASP A 314 12.44 1.08 -19.93
CA ASP A 314 11.93 1.91 -21.04
C ASP A 314 11.03 3.08 -20.61
N LYS A 315 11.36 3.73 -19.49
CA LYS A 315 10.62 4.88 -18.94
C LYS A 315 10.31 5.96 -19.98
N GLN A 316 11.25 6.21 -20.90
CA GLN A 316 11.11 7.21 -21.96
C GLN A 316 9.98 6.92 -22.97
N ASN A 317 9.43 5.69 -22.95
CA ASN A 317 8.30 5.25 -23.76
C ASN A 317 7.04 4.98 -22.93
N LYS A 318 7.08 5.25 -21.63
CA LYS A 318 5.99 4.97 -20.69
C LYS A 318 5.43 6.23 -20.07
N MET A 319 4.18 6.15 -19.67
CA MET A 319 3.53 7.12 -18.79
C MET A 319 3.69 6.68 -17.33
N VAL A 320 3.72 7.64 -16.42
CA VAL A 320 3.65 7.38 -14.98
C VAL A 320 2.45 8.10 -14.37
N PHE A 321 1.69 7.38 -13.53
CA PHE A 321 0.72 7.95 -12.60
C PHE A 321 1.30 7.87 -11.20
N PHE A 322 1.45 9.02 -10.55
CA PHE A 322 1.80 9.12 -9.15
C PHE A 322 0.54 9.45 -8.37
N CYS A 323 -0.01 8.48 -7.65
CA CYS A 323 -1.23 8.61 -6.88
C CYS A 323 -0.89 8.84 -5.41
N ALA A 324 -1.38 9.93 -4.84
CA ALA A 324 -1.25 10.25 -3.43
C ALA A 324 -2.47 11.06 -2.97
N HIS A 325 -2.58 11.36 -1.68
CA HIS A 325 -3.76 12.07 -1.19
C HIS A 325 -3.59 13.59 -1.24
N ILE A 326 -2.48 14.13 -0.71
CA ILE A 326 -2.28 15.57 -0.51
C ILE A 326 -1.62 16.21 -1.74
N PRO A 327 -2.11 17.39 -2.23
CA PRO A 327 -1.58 18.05 -3.42
C PRO A 327 -0.11 18.41 -3.33
N PHE A 328 0.58 18.25 -4.45
CA PHE A 328 1.98 18.66 -4.63
C PHE A 328 2.12 20.16 -4.80
N ARG A 329 1.10 20.84 -5.27
CA ARG A 329 1.14 22.28 -5.45
C ARG A 329 0.99 23.03 -4.14
N ALA A 330 1.94 23.92 -3.85
CA ALA A 330 1.84 24.88 -2.75
C ALA A 330 0.63 25.82 -2.95
N GLY A 331 -0.15 26.05 -1.88
CA GLY A 331 -1.29 26.97 -1.90
C GLY A 331 -2.58 26.40 -2.51
N ALA A 332 -2.75 25.07 -2.55
CA ALA A 332 -4.05 24.47 -2.82
C ALA A 332 -5.11 25.04 -1.88
N LYS A 333 -6.29 25.41 -2.43
CA LYS A 333 -7.37 25.97 -1.64
C LYS A 333 -8.02 24.93 -0.76
N SER A 334 -8.61 25.36 0.32
CA SER A 334 -9.31 24.63 1.36
C SER A 334 -8.43 23.83 2.30
N GLY A 335 -8.18 24.41 3.46
CA GLY A 335 -7.86 23.78 4.75
C GLY A 335 -6.72 22.78 4.76
N GLY A 336 -6.18 22.49 3.59
CA GLY A 336 -5.30 21.39 3.37
C GLY A 336 -3.84 21.79 3.37
N ALA A 337 -3.03 20.98 4.02
CA ALA A 337 -1.62 20.92 3.79
C ALA A 337 -1.35 20.59 2.30
N SER A 338 -0.27 21.11 1.76
CA SER A 338 0.26 20.68 0.46
C SER A 338 1.71 20.27 0.63
N VAL A 339 2.19 19.37 -0.20
CA VAL A 339 3.61 19.04 -0.23
C VAL A 339 4.38 20.30 -0.58
N ASN A 340 5.37 20.66 0.20
CA ASN A 340 6.24 21.82 -0.03
C ASN A 340 7.67 21.36 -0.38
N LYS A 341 8.53 22.32 -0.73
CA LYS A 341 9.91 22.02 -1.12
C LYS A 341 10.70 21.30 -0.04
N ASP A 342 10.42 21.61 1.23
CA ASP A 342 11.09 21.00 2.37
C ASP A 342 10.64 19.55 2.63
N LYS A 343 9.61 19.11 1.92
CA LYS A 343 8.99 17.79 2.03
C LYS A 343 9.10 16.97 0.72
N ASN A 344 10.21 17.12 0.01
CA ASN A 344 10.62 16.34 -1.17
C ASN A 344 9.84 16.65 -2.47
N TYR A 345 9.06 17.71 -2.51
CA TYR A 345 8.34 18.13 -3.70
C TYR A 345 9.20 18.11 -4.98
N ASP A 346 10.33 18.83 -4.96
CA ASP A 346 11.25 18.94 -6.09
C ASP A 346 11.88 17.58 -6.46
N GLU A 347 12.18 16.72 -5.47
CA GLU A 347 12.78 15.41 -5.72
C GLU A 347 11.83 14.47 -6.41
N VAL A 348 10.59 14.36 -5.93
CA VAL A 348 9.57 13.52 -6.56
C VAL A 348 9.31 13.98 -7.99
N LEU A 349 9.08 15.28 -8.22
CA LEU A 349 8.85 15.79 -9.57
C LEU A 349 10.02 15.53 -10.52
N LYS A 350 11.27 15.66 -10.06
CA LYS A 350 12.46 15.31 -10.85
C LYS A 350 12.49 13.84 -11.24
N LEU A 351 12.16 12.94 -10.33
CA LEU A 351 12.11 11.49 -10.62
C LEU A 351 11.08 11.16 -11.71
N LEU A 352 9.93 11.84 -11.71
CA LEU A 352 8.89 11.62 -12.70
C LEU A 352 9.27 12.13 -14.10
N THR A 353 10.25 13.02 -14.22
CA THR A 353 10.70 13.53 -15.55
C THR A 353 11.38 12.48 -16.42
N ASP A 354 11.78 11.33 -15.87
CA ASP A 354 12.39 10.24 -16.63
C ASP A 354 11.41 9.52 -17.58
N PHE A 355 10.11 9.72 -17.38
CA PHE A 355 9.07 9.12 -18.20
C PHE A 355 8.74 9.95 -19.45
N HIS A 356 8.04 9.32 -20.40
CA HIS A 356 7.51 10.02 -21.56
C HIS A 356 6.47 11.08 -21.17
N GLU A 357 5.58 10.70 -20.25
CA GLU A 357 4.52 11.56 -19.74
C GLU A 357 4.28 11.23 -18.25
N ALA A 358 3.90 12.25 -17.47
CA ALA A 358 3.71 12.08 -16.03
C ALA A 358 2.46 12.82 -15.55
N HIS A 359 1.65 12.12 -14.76
CA HIS A 359 0.45 12.63 -14.11
C HIS A 359 0.50 12.34 -12.61
N ILE A 360 0.08 13.32 -11.82
CA ILE A 360 -0.11 13.21 -10.38
C ILE A 360 -1.61 13.22 -10.12
N MET A 361 -2.11 12.19 -9.45
CA MET A 361 -3.52 11.99 -9.14
C MET A 361 -3.73 12.18 -7.64
N ILE A 362 -4.59 13.11 -7.25
CA ILE A 362 -4.68 13.63 -5.87
C ILE A 362 -6.15 13.76 -5.42
N GLY A 363 -6.40 13.63 -4.12
CA GLY A 363 -7.66 13.96 -3.45
C GLY A 363 -7.60 15.23 -2.61
N HIS A 364 -8.08 15.18 -1.37
CA HIS A 364 -7.85 16.11 -0.25
C HIS A 364 -8.54 17.47 -0.31
N THR A 365 -8.60 18.15 -1.45
CA THR A 365 -9.03 19.57 -1.47
C THR A 365 -10.53 19.74 -1.57
N HIS A 366 -11.28 18.68 -1.86
CA HIS A 366 -12.73 18.69 -2.13
C HIS A 366 -13.16 19.62 -3.28
N TYR A 367 -12.21 19.97 -4.15
CA TYR A 367 -12.44 20.76 -5.35
C TYR A 367 -11.69 20.16 -6.52
N PRO A 368 -12.36 19.81 -7.62
CA PRO A 368 -11.69 19.39 -8.85
C PRO A 368 -10.80 20.51 -9.38
N GLN A 369 -9.52 20.22 -9.54
CA GLN A 369 -8.54 21.18 -10.04
C GLN A 369 -7.51 20.47 -10.93
N ASN A 370 -6.98 21.19 -11.90
CA ASN A 370 -5.87 20.71 -12.71
C ASN A 370 -4.74 21.73 -12.68
N TRP A 371 -3.51 21.22 -12.50
CA TRP A 371 -2.32 22.05 -12.44
C TRP A 371 -1.26 21.55 -13.40
N ILE A 372 -0.39 22.47 -13.79
CA ILE A 372 0.73 22.19 -14.69
C ILE A 372 2.03 22.61 -14.02
N HIS A 373 2.88 21.64 -13.73
CA HIS A 373 4.23 21.88 -13.20
C HIS A 373 5.18 22.16 -14.37
N SER A 374 5.06 23.35 -14.96
CA SER A 374 5.74 23.72 -16.22
C SER A 374 7.27 23.78 -16.14
N ALA A 375 7.81 23.90 -14.92
CA ALA A 375 9.26 23.89 -14.68
C ALA A 375 9.90 22.50 -14.86
N TYR A 376 9.09 21.44 -14.83
CA TYR A 376 9.54 20.05 -14.95
C TYR A 376 9.12 19.51 -16.31
N LYS A 377 10.08 19.02 -17.09
CA LYS A 377 9.85 18.47 -18.42
C LYS A 377 10.19 16.98 -18.44
N THR A 378 9.23 16.18 -18.87
CA THR A 378 9.39 14.74 -19.09
C THR A 378 10.27 14.46 -20.30
N LYS A 379 10.66 13.21 -20.50
CA LYS A 379 11.41 12.77 -21.70
C LYS A 379 10.60 12.97 -22.99
N GLY A 380 9.27 12.97 -22.91
CA GLY A 380 8.39 13.32 -24.05
C GLY A 380 8.29 14.83 -24.31
N GLY A 381 8.94 15.68 -23.50
CA GLY A 381 8.88 17.14 -23.62
C GLY A 381 7.65 17.78 -22.97
N ASN A 382 6.75 16.98 -22.39
CA ASN A 382 5.54 17.43 -21.71
C ASN A 382 5.84 17.98 -20.31
N PRO A 383 5.06 18.93 -19.77
CA PRO A 383 5.09 19.25 -18.35
C PRO A 383 4.49 18.09 -17.53
N ILE A 384 4.69 18.10 -16.23
CA ILE A 384 3.96 17.19 -15.32
C ILE A 384 2.58 17.80 -15.04
N TYR A 385 1.55 16.98 -15.14
CA TYR A 385 0.16 17.36 -14.88
C TYR A 385 -0.27 16.84 -13.50
N GLU A 386 -0.95 17.68 -12.73
CA GLU A 386 -1.56 17.30 -11.45
C GLU A 386 -3.07 17.46 -11.54
N HIS A 387 -3.78 16.36 -11.22
CA HIS A 387 -5.23 16.27 -11.25
C HIS A 387 -5.73 16.06 -9.82
N VAL A 388 -6.50 17.00 -9.35
CA VAL A 388 -7.12 16.93 -8.02
C VAL A 388 -8.58 16.53 -8.21
N HIS A 389 -8.95 15.44 -7.56
CA HIS A 389 -10.30 14.89 -7.54
C HIS A 389 -10.97 15.33 -6.24
N GLY A 390 -12.10 16.04 -6.35
CA GLY A 390 -12.86 16.56 -5.21
C GLY A 390 -13.94 15.63 -4.71
#